data_bbec3c645546df5bb56cebcfd504f3ff
#
_entry.id   bbec3c645546df5bb56cebcfd504f3ff
#
_cell.length_a   1.000
_cell.length_b   1.000
_cell.length_c   1.000
_cell.angle_alpha   90.00
_cell.angle_beta   90.00
_cell.angle_gamma   90.00
#
_symmetry.space_group_name_H-M   'P 1'
#
loop_
_entity.id
_entity.type
_entity.pdbx_description
1 polymer ?
#
loop_
_entity_poly.entity_id
_entity_poly.type
_entity_poly.pdbx_seq_one_letter_code
_entity_poly.pdbx_strand_id
1 'polypeptide(L)'
;QLAELIHPDDSMRFKLFAQKVIVQEDARITVEVHSLVSTSNNDRKALEQKIRDALNNFIKADWAFSTIKRGGEAVGYERVTLNASTRIPVSEVYNLEERARQASTEGLSLKEPQINYSIPSARVTETVEELRMQIIEDAKRQIEVIDKATGRKWRIGDIGFGLQDSRSEMRTGKGAYRVSDDAIADL
;
A
#
# COMPACT_ATOMS: atom_id res chain seq x y z
N GLN A 1 -17.35 13.28 58.83
CA GLN A 1 -17.54 13.11 57.37
C GLN A 1 -16.48 12.12 56.91
N LEU A 2 -16.91 10.86 56.80
CA LEU A 2 -16.15 9.86 56.08
C LEU A 2 -16.15 10.29 54.64
N ALA A 3 -14.94 10.69 54.13
CA ALA A 3 -14.74 10.73 52.73
C ALA A 3 -15.24 9.39 52.17
N GLU A 4 -16.19 9.40 51.27
CA GLU A 4 -16.57 8.22 50.53
C GLU A 4 -15.26 7.63 50.03
N LEU A 5 -14.93 6.47 50.58
CA LEU A 5 -13.80 5.67 50.08
C LEU A 5 -14.07 5.47 48.59
N ILE A 6 -13.34 6.18 47.78
CA ILE A 6 -13.20 5.85 46.35
C ILE A 6 -12.66 4.44 46.40
N HIS A 7 -13.51 3.47 46.14
CA HIS A 7 -13.07 2.10 45.91
C HIS A 7 -12.24 2.11 44.63
N PRO A 8 -10.93 1.93 44.70
CA PRO A 8 -10.07 1.97 43.52
C PRO A 8 -10.30 0.80 42.58
N ASP A 9 -11.24 -0.08 42.92
CA ASP A 9 -11.44 -1.34 42.23
C ASP A 9 -12.69 -1.38 41.34
N ASP A 10 -13.43 -0.28 41.22
CA ASP A 10 -14.52 -0.20 40.26
C ASP A 10 -13.96 0.07 38.87
N SER A 11 -13.45 -0.95 38.24
CA SER A 11 -12.96 -0.90 36.87
C SER A 11 -13.70 -1.90 36.00
N MET A 12 -13.86 -1.54 34.76
CA MET A 12 -14.48 -2.41 33.75
C MET A 12 -13.60 -2.43 32.50
N ARG A 13 -13.41 -3.62 31.98
CA ARG A 13 -12.62 -3.82 30.76
C ARG A 13 -13.47 -4.48 29.70
N PHE A 14 -13.41 -3.96 28.48
CA PHE A 14 -14.09 -4.58 27.34
C PHE A 14 -13.24 -4.50 26.07
N LYS A 15 -13.49 -5.44 25.17
CA LYS A 15 -12.82 -5.53 23.88
C LYS A 15 -13.67 -4.89 22.79
N LEU A 16 -12.99 -4.22 21.88
CA LEU A 16 -13.57 -3.58 20.71
C LEU A 16 -12.86 -4.10 19.46
N PHE A 17 -13.60 -4.16 18.38
CA PHE A 17 -13.08 -4.63 17.11
C PHE A 17 -13.71 -3.85 15.96
N ALA A 18 -12.93 -3.49 14.97
CA ALA A 18 -13.41 -2.91 13.72
C ALA A 18 -12.68 -3.50 12.52
N GLN A 19 -13.37 -3.60 11.43
CA GLN A 19 -12.79 -4.08 10.18
C GLN A 19 -13.38 -3.34 8.98
N LYS A 20 -12.59 -3.21 7.93
CA LYS A 20 -12.99 -2.63 6.66
C LYS A 20 -12.39 -3.45 5.51
N VAL A 21 -13.16 -3.67 4.47
CA VAL A 21 -12.65 -4.25 3.22
C VAL A 21 -12.32 -3.11 2.27
N ILE A 22 -11.08 -3.11 1.80
CA ILE A 22 -10.61 -2.18 0.77
C ILE A 22 -10.57 -2.93 -0.54
N VAL A 23 -11.18 -2.39 -1.57
CA VAL A 23 -11.03 -2.88 -2.94
C VAL A 23 -9.90 -2.09 -3.60
N GLN A 24 -8.89 -2.82 -4.06
CA GLN A 24 -7.78 -2.24 -4.81
C GLN A 24 -8.13 -2.26 -6.30
N GLU A 25 -8.34 -1.11 -6.87
CA GLU A 25 -8.75 -0.95 -8.27
C GLU A 25 -7.55 -0.84 -9.22
N ASP A 26 -6.36 -0.61 -8.70
CA ASP A 26 -5.12 -0.50 -9.46
C ASP A 26 -4.08 -1.56 -9.06
N ALA A 27 -3.13 -1.77 -9.94
CA ALA A 27 -1.98 -2.62 -9.69
C ALA A 27 -0.68 -1.88 -10.04
N ARG A 28 0.38 -2.18 -9.32
CA ARG A 28 1.72 -1.69 -9.63
C ARG A 28 2.38 -2.62 -10.64
N ILE A 29 2.79 -2.07 -11.77
CA ILE A 29 3.55 -2.77 -12.80
C ILE A 29 5.00 -2.31 -12.71
N THR A 30 5.91 -3.26 -12.67
CA THR A 30 7.35 -3.01 -12.75
C THR A 30 7.93 -3.78 -13.92
N VAL A 31 8.73 -3.12 -14.71
CA VAL A 31 9.40 -3.70 -15.87
C VAL A 31 10.87 -3.32 -15.86
N GLU A 32 11.72 -4.27 -16.21
CA GLU A 32 13.15 -4.05 -16.36
C GLU A 32 13.47 -3.58 -17.78
N VAL A 33 14.14 -2.43 -17.88
CA VAL A 33 14.52 -1.83 -19.16
C VAL A 33 15.99 -2.05 -19.39
N HIS A 34 16.32 -2.66 -20.54
CA HIS A 34 17.69 -2.82 -21.01
C HIS A 34 17.88 -2.02 -22.30
N SER A 35 18.84 -1.14 -22.33
CA SER A 35 19.18 -0.35 -23.50
C SER A 35 20.67 -0.44 -23.83
N LEU A 36 20.98 -0.60 -25.09
CA LEU A 36 22.34 -0.45 -25.60
C LEU A 36 22.54 0.96 -26.11
N VAL A 37 23.56 1.63 -25.60
CA VAL A 37 23.88 3.03 -25.92
C VAL A 37 25.26 3.08 -26.51
N SER A 38 25.42 3.79 -27.65
CA SER A 38 26.74 4.08 -28.20
C SER A 38 27.50 5.00 -27.25
N THR A 39 28.76 4.63 -26.94
CA THR A 39 29.65 5.46 -26.12
C THR A 39 30.02 6.78 -26.77
N SER A 40 29.88 6.89 -28.09
CA SER A 40 30.17 8.12 -28.86
C SER A 40 29.01 9.13 -28.83
N ASN A 41 27.81 8.70 -28.48
CA ASN A 41 26.60 9.56 -28.42
C ASN A 41 25.94 9.44 -27.05
N ASN A 42 26.43 10.22 -26.09
CA ASN A 42 25.99 10.15 -24.69
C ASN A 42 24.96 11.25 -24.37
N ASP A 43 23.89 11.35 -25.18
CA ASP A 43 22.78 12.25 -24.89
C ASP A 43 21.79 11.59 -23.91
N ARG A 44 21.92 11.97 -22.64
CA ARG A 44 21.06 11.46 -21.55
C ARG A 44 19.58 11.74 -21.79
N LYS A 45 19.24 12.92 -22.32
CA LYS A 45 17.85 13.31 -22.55
C LYS A 45 17.22 12.51 -23.69
N ALA A 46 17.98 12.27 -24.76
CA ALA A 46 17.51 11.45 -25.87
C ALA A 46 17.27 10.00 -25.44
N LEU A 47 18.15 9.44 -24.61
CA LEU A 47 17.99 8.11 -24.06
C LEU A 47 16.74 8.01 -23.15
N GLU A 48 16.56 8.97 -22.26
CA GLU A 48 15.39 9.01 -21.37
C GLU A 48 14.11 9.10 -22.17
N GLN A 49 14.07 9.95 -23.19
CA GLN A 49 12.89 10.07 -24.06
C GLN A 49 12.60 8.78 -24.83
N LYS A 50 13.64 8.13 -25.33
CA LYS A 50 13.49 6.83 -26.01
C LYS A 50 12.91 5.75 -25.09
N ILE A 51 13.36 5.72 -23.84
CA ILE A 51 12.84 4.81 -22.82
C ILE A 51 11.36 5.13 -22.50
N ARG A 52 11.03 6.40 -22.32
CA ARG A 52 9.65 6.83 -22.08
C ARG A 52 8.71 6.50 -23.24
N ASP A 53 9.16 6.68 -24.46
CA ASP A 53 8.38 6.33 -25.64
C ASP A 53 8.11 4.83 -25.73
N ALA A 54 9.11 4.00 -25.45
CA ALA A 54 8.95 2.55 -25.42
C ALA A 54 7.99 2.12 -24.30
N LEU A 55 8.10 2.70 -23.11
CA LEU A 55 7.20 2.42 -21.99
C LEU A 55 5.77 2.86 -22.30
N ASN A 56 5.56 4.00 -22.94
CA ASN A 56 4.24 4.46 -23.36
C ASN A 56 3.62 3.61 -24.49
N ASN A 57 4.45 3.00 -25.32
CA ASN A 57 3.99 2.00 -26.29
C ASN A 57 3.60 0.67 -25.61
N PHE A 58 4.23 0.36 -24.49
CA PHE A 58 3.86 -0.79 -23.66
C PHE A 58 2.57 -0.53 -22.89
N ILE A 59 2.56 0.50 -22.06
CA ILE A 59 1.39 0.99 -21.31
C ILE A 59 1.50 2.52 -21.22
N LYS A 60 0.49 3.20 -21.70
CA LYS A 60 0.42 4.66 -21.59
C LYS A 60 0.11 5.07 -20.15
N ALA A 61 1.11 5.50 -19.42
CA ALA A 61 1.01 5.88 -18.01
C ALA A 61 2.19 6.76 -17.59
N ASP A 62 2.12 7.29 -16.39
CA ASP A 62 3.24 8.00 -15.75
C ASP A 62 4.23 6.99 -15.16
N TRP A 63 5.38 6.89 -15.77
CA TRP A 63 6.41 5.95 -15.37
C TRP A 63 7.45 6.60 -14.45
N ALA A 64 7.71 5.96 -13.31
CA ALA A 64 8.81 6.30 -12.43
C ALA A 64 10.01 5.39 -12.71
N PHE A 65 11.22 5.97 -12.70
CA PHE A 65 12.47 5.25 -12.96
C PHE A 65 13.25 5.04 -11.67
N SER A 66 13.82 3.85 -11.53
CA SER A 66 14.84 3.58 -10.53
C SER A 66 16.20 4.18 -10.94
N THR A 67 17.17 4.01 -10.06
CA THR A 67 18.58 4.35 -10.37
C THR A 67 19.05 3.59 -11.60
N ILE A 68 19.65 4.32 -12.53
CA ILE A 68 20.24 3.76 -13.75
C ILE A 68 21.54 3.04 -13.40
N LYS A 69 21.66 1.79 -13.82
CA LYS A 69 22.90 1.03 -13.77
C LYS A 69 23.53 1.02 -15.15
N ARG A 70 24.82 1.28 -15.21
CA ARG A 70 25.61 1.25 -16.46
C ARG A 70 26.68 0.19 -16.36
N GLY A 71 26.86 -0.57 -17.44
CA GLY A 71 27.91 -1.57 -17.56
C GLY A 71 28.48 -1.61 -18.98
N GLY A 72 29.77 -1.85 -19.11
CA GLY A 72 30.40 -2.02 -20.42
C GLY A 72 30.11 -3.41 -20.98
N GLU A 73 29.75 -3.50 -22.27
CA GLU A 73 29.52 -4.80 -22.91
C GLU A 73 30.52 -5.05 -24.05
N ALA A 74 30.47 -4.25 -25.05
CA ALA A 74 31.30 -4.42 -26.23
C ALA A 74 32.00 -3.11 -26.58
N VAL A 75 33.04 -3.20 -27.37
CA VAL A 75 33.75 -2.01 -27.83
C VAL A 75 32.76 -1.06 -28.54
N GLY A 76 32.60 0.13 -27.99
CA GLY A 76 31.74 1.17 -28.56
C GLY A 76 30.30 1.19 -28.03
N TYR A 77 29.87 0.24 -27.17
CA TYR A 77 28.56 0.19 -26.60
C TYR A 77 28.56 0.01 -25.08
N GLU A 78 27.63 0.63 -24.43
CA GLU A 78 27.37 0.52 -23.01
C GLU A 78 25.95 0.00 -22.78
N ARG A 79 25.78 -0.93 -21.85
CA ARG A 79 24.45 -1.40 -21.42
C ARG A 79 23.95 -0.50 -20.30
N VAL A 80 22.72 0.00 -20.48
CA VAL A 80 21.98 0.73 -19.47
C VAL A 80 20.83 -0.12 -19.01
N THR A 81 20.71 -0.32 -17.69
CA THR A 81 19.63 -1.09 -17.07
C THR A 81 18.95 -0.24 -16.02
N LEU A 82 17.63 -0.21 -16.02
CA LEU A 82 16.83 0.42 -15.00
C LEU A 82 15.51 -0.33 -14.80
N ASN A 83 14.86 -0.10 -13.67
CA ASN A 83 13.50 -0.54 -13.42
C ASN A 83 12.55 0.64 -13.57
N ALA A 84 11.51 0.46 -14.35
CA ALA A 84 10.43 1.40 -14.50
C ALA A 84 9.17 0.85 -13.82
N SER A 85 8.45 1.68 -13.11
CA SER A 85 7.22 1.28 -12.43
C SER A 85 6.13 2.31 -12.62
N THR A 86 4.91 1.82 -12.66
CA THR A 86 3.70 2.65 -12.71
C THR A 86 2.54 1.93 -12.05
N ARG A 87 1.45 2.65 -11.83
CA ARG A 87 0.18 2.07 -11.42
C ARG A 87 -0.84 2.21 -12.54
N ILE A 88 -1.57 1.14 -12.79
CA ILE A 88 -2.62 1.08 -13.80
C ILE A 88 -3.86 0.43 -13.22
N PRO A 89 -5.05 0.72 -13.77
CA PRO A 89 -6.27 0.01 -13.40
C PRO A 89 -6.12 -1.50 -13.61
N VAL A 90 -6.67 -2.30 -12.70
CA VAL A 90 -6.62 -3.76 -12.79
C VAL A 90 -7.23 -4.27 -14.11
N SER A 91 -8.22 -3.57 -14.64
CA SER A 91 -8.83 -3.89 -15.93
C SER A 91 -7.87 -3.83 -17.12
N GLU A 92 -6.76 -3.08 -17.00
CA GLU A 92 -5.72 -2.94 -18.02
C GLU A 92 -4.57 -3.94 -17.86
N VAL A 93 -4.62 -4.77 -16.81
CA VAL A 93 -3.60 -5.79 -16.53
C VAL A 93 -3.91 -7.06 -17.31
N TYR A 94 -3.45 -7.13 -18.54
CA TYR A 94 -3.59 -8.29 -19.40
C TYR A 94 -2.44 -8.37 -20.41
N ASN A 95 -2.02 -9.57 -20.76
CA ASN A 95 -1.01 -9.86 -21.79
C ASN A 95 0.28 -9.02 -21.66
N LEU A 96 0.75 -8.79 -20.45
CA LEU A 96 1.86 -7.85 -20.20
C LEU A 96 3.17 -8.32 -20.85
N GLU A 97 3.47 -9.61 -20.83
CA GLU A 97 4.68 -10.14 -21.47
C GLU A 97 4.68 -9.91 -22.98
N GLU A 98 3.58 -10.18 -23.63
CA GLU A 98 3.42 -9.96 -25.08
C GLU A 98 3.46 -8.47 -25.42
N ARG A 99 2.80 -7.64 -24.64
CA ARG A 99 2.81 -6.18 -24.83
C ARG A 99 4.19 -5.59 -24.63
N ALA A 100 4.94 -6.05 -23.62
CA ALA A 100 6.31 -5.65 -23.40
C ALA A 100 7.24 -6.07 -24.56
N ARG A 101 7.07 -7.27 -25.07
CA ARG A 101 7.81 -7.74 -26.23
C ARG A 101 7.52 -6.91 -27.48
N GLN A 102 6.27 -6.59 -27.74
CA GLN A 102 5.87 -5.74 -28.88
C GLN A 102 6.38 -4.31 -28.76
N ALA A 103 6.49 -3.78 -27.56
CA ALA A 103 7.03 -2.44 -27.31
C ALA A 103 8.55 -2.39 -27.33
N SER A 104 9.22 -3.53 -27.27
CA SER A 104 10.68 -3.63 -27.39
C SER A 104 11.13 -3.35 -28.83
N THR A 105 12.22 -2.62 -28.96
CA THR A 105 12.83 -2.28 -30.23
C THR A 105 14.27 -2.76 -30.26
N GLU A 106 14.92 -2.66 -31.43
CA GLU A 106 16.34 -2.96 -31.52
C GLU A 106 17.17 -2.03 -30.59
N GLY A 107 17.97 -2.63 -29.74
CA GLY A 107 18.77 -1.92 -28.76
C GLY A 107 18.02 -1.44 -27.50
N LEU A 108 16.71 -1.70 -27.39
CA LEU A 108 15.93 -1.40 -26.20
C LEU A 108 14.91 -2.50 -25.96
N SER A 109 15.04 -3.22 -24.85
CA SER A 109 14.11 -4.28 -24.48
C SER A 109 13.46 -4.03 -23.12
N LEU A 110 12.18 -4.32 -23.04
CA LEU A 110 11.38 -4.34 -21.81
C LEU A 110 11.23 -5.80 -21.38
N LYS A 111 11.73 -6.13 -20.19
CA LYS A 111 11.79 -7.52 -19.72
C LYS A 111 11.05 -7.71 -18.42
N GLU A 112 10.55 -8.92 -18.26
CA GLU A 112 10.01 -9.44 -17.00
C GLU A 112 8.98 -8.51 -16.32
N PRO A 113 7.86 -8.18 -16.99
CA PRO A 113 6.81 -7.41 -16.34
C PRO A 113 6.31 -8.12 -15.08
N GLN A 114 6.37 -7.43 -13.95
CA GLN A 114 5.88 -7.94 -12.68
C GLN A 114 4.66 -7.14 -12.25
N ILE A 115 3.69 -7.85 -11.68
CA ILE A 115 2.43 -7.27 -11.23
C ILE A 115 2.36 -7.39 -9.71
N ASN A 116 2.10 -6.28 -9.05
CA ASN A 116 1.88 -6.24 -7.61
C ASN A 116 0.52 -5.61 -7.31
N TYR A 117 -0.38 -6.42 -6.75
CA TYR A 117 -1.71 -6.00 -6.34
C TYR A 117 -1.77 -5.51 -4.88
N SER A 118 -0.65 -5.41 -4.18
CA SER A 118 -0.63 -4.98 -2.78
C SER A 118 -1.14 -3.54 -2.62
N ILE A 119 -1.82 -3.31 -1.51
CA ILE A 119 -2.28 -1.97 -1.15
C ILE A 119 -1.06 -1.13 -0.72
N PRO A 120 -0.97 0.15 -1.14
CA PRO A 120 0.03 1.06 -0.62
C PRO A 120 -0.04 1.15 0.91
N SER A 121 1.12 1.13 1.58
CA SER A 121 1.21 1.20 3.03
C SER A 121 0.53 2.44 3.62
N ALA A 122 0.60 3.56 2.92
CA ALA A 122 -0.08 4.79 3.31
C ALA A 122 -1.61 4.60 3.42
N ARG A 123 -2.21 3.89 2.48
CA ARG A 123 -3.65 3.61 2.50
C ARG A 123 -4.05 2.64 3.62
N VAL A 124 -3.20 1.65 3.92
CA VAL A 124 -3.41 0.76 5.07
C VAL A 124 -3.37 1.55 6.36
N THR A 125 -2.38 2.42 6.53
CA THR A 125 -2.26 3.29 7.71
C THR A 125 -3.47 4.20 7.88
N GLU A 126 -3.90 4.86 6.82
CA GLU A 126 -5.11 5.71 6.82
C GLU A 126 -6.36 4.92 7.22
N THR A 127 -6.52 3.72 6.68
CA THR A 127 -7.65 2.84 7.03
C THR A 127 -7.60 2.40 8.49
N VAL A 128 -6.43 2.08 9.03
CA VAL A 128 -6.27 1.75 10.46
C VAL A 128 -6.65 2.94 11.34
N GLU A 129 -6.27 4.16 10.96
CA GLU A 129 -6.68 5.38 11.68
C GLU A 129 -8.20 5.58 11.66
N GLU A 130 -8.85 5.37 10.51
CA GLU A 130 -10.32 5.40 10.41
C GLU A 130 -10.96 4.36 11.33
N LEU A 131 -10.44 3.13 11.35
CA LEU A 131 -10.94 2.06 12.22
C LEU A 131 -10.77 2.40 13.70
N ARG A 132 -9.67 3.01 14.09
CA ARG A 132 -9.46 3.47 15.47
C ARG A 132 -10.43 4.55 15.89
N MET A 133 -10.74 5.48 15.00
CA MET A 133 -11.79 6.47 15.26
C MET A 133 -13.14 5.82 15.43
N GLN A 134 -13.47 4.84 14.61
CA GLN A 134 -14.71 4.05 14.76
C GLN A 134 -14.74 3.31 16.10
N ILE A 135 -13.64 2.69 16.51
CA ILE A 135 -13.53 2.01 17.80
C ILE A 135 -13.78 2.97 18.96
N ILE A 136 -13.24 4.18 18.90
CA ILE A 136 -13.46 5.21 19.92
C ILE A 136 -14.94 5.60 20.00
N GLU A 137 -15.60 5.80 18.87
CA GLU A 137 -17.04 6.09 18.83
C GLU A 137 -17.88 4.92 19.37
N ASP A 138 -17.51 3.68 19.05
CA ASP A 138 -18.15 2.49 19.58
C ASP A 138 -17.95 2.38 21.10
N ALA A 139 -16.76 2.70 21.60
CA ALA A 139 -16.48 2.76 23.05
C ALA A 139 -17.36 3.77 23.76
N LYS A 140 -17.52 4.97 23.21
CA LYS A 140 -18.43 5.99 23.77
C LYS A 140 -19.87 5.51 23.84
N ARG A 141 -20.35 4.85 22.80
CA ARG A 141 -21.71 4.27 22.80
C ARG A 141 -21.87 3.17 23.84
N GLN A 142 -20.86 2.32 24.01
CA GLN A 142 -20.87 1.28 25.05
C GLN A 142 -20.91 1.89 26.44
N ILE A 143 -20.18 2.96 26.70
CA ILE A 143 -20.21 3.67 27.98
C ILE A 143 -21.60 4.21 28.29
N GLU A 144 -22.30 4.79 27.33
CA GLU A 144 -23.66 5.26 27.54
C GLU A 144 -24.62 4.13 27.92
N VAL A 145 -24.47 2.95 27.35
CA VAL A 145 -25.24 1.75 27.70
C VAL A 145 -24.90 1.30 29.12
N ILE A 146 -23.64 1.27 29.45
CA ILE A 146 -23.13 0.88 30.78
C ILE A 146 -23.63 1.86 31.86
N ASP A 147 -23.55 3.16 31.58
CA ASP A 147 -24.06 4.22 32.49
C ASP A 147 -25.52 4.01 32.82
N LYS A 148 -26.33 3.75 31.80
CA LYS A 148 -27.79 3.47 32.00
C LYS A 148 -28.04 2.19 32.77
N ALA A 149 -27.28 1.14 32.48
CA ALA A 149 -27.45 -0.17 33.14
C ALA A 149 -27.00 -0.17 34.59
N THR A 150 -25.93 0.57 34.92
CA THR A 150 -25.34 0.58 36.26
C THR A 150 -25.83 1.76 37.15
N GLY A 151 -26.45 2.77 36.55
CA GLY A 151 -26.79 4.01 37.23
C GLY A 151 -25.57 4.86 37.67
N ARG A 152 -24.41 4.57 37.11
CA ARG A 152 -23.16 5.27 37.38
C ARG A 152 -22.64 5.94 36.12
N LYS A 153 -21.81 6.96 36.26
CA LYS A 153 -21.11 7.57 35.16
C LYS A 153 -19.68 6.99 35.06
N TRP A 154 -19.45 6.29 33.98
CA TRP A 154 -18.14 5.74 33.66
C TRP A 154 -17.39 6.65 32.69
N ARG A 155 -16.09 6.57 32.72
CA ARG A 155 -15.21 7.28 31.77
C ARG A 155 -14.13 6.32 31.29
N ILE A 156 -13.62 6.57 30.09
CA ILE A 156 -12.45 5.85 29.58
C ILE A 156 -11.24 6.28 30.41
N GLY A 157 -10.62 5.31 31.08
CA GLY A 157 -9.35 5.50 31.77
C GLY A 157 -8.19 5.32 30.82
N ASP A 158 -8.22 4.23 30.04
CA ASP A 158 -7.21 3.93 29.04
C ASP A 158 -7.85 3.16 27.88
N ILE A 159 -7.27 3.28 26.70
CA ILE A 159 -7.62 2.51 25.52
C ILE A 159 -6.35 2.10 24.77
N GLY A 160 -6.10 0.80 24.66
CA GLY A 160 -4.96 0.25 23.97
C GLY A 160 -5.39 -0.34 22.62
N PHE A 161 -4.74 0.07 21.55
CA PHE A 161 -4.96 -0.44 20.20
C PHE A 161 -3.88 -1.44 19.78
N GLY A 162 -4.20 -2.26 18.78
CA GLY A 162 -3.22 -3.09 18.09
C GLY A 162 -2.67 -4.23 18.92
N LEU A 163 -3.47 -4.82 19.79
CA LEU A 163 -3.06 -5.95 20.63
C LEU A 163 -2.86 -7.25 19.84
N GLN A 164 -3.49 -7.33 18.68
CA GLN A 164 -3.18 -8.28 17.64
C GLN A 164 -2.76 -7.44 16.44
N ASP A 165 -1.65 -7.83 15.81
CA ASP A 165 -1.12 -7.10 14.65
C ASP A 165 -2.25 -6.73 13.68
N SER A 166 -2.33 -5.46 13.31
CA SER A 166 -3.24 -5.00 12.27
C SER A 166 -2.96 -5.80 11.01
N ARG A 167 -3.86 -6.69 10.66
CA ARG A 167 -3.67 -7.60 9.53
C ARG A 167 -4.41 -7.08 8.32
N SER A 168 -3.66 -6.86 7.25
CA SER A 168 -4.23 -6.78 5.93
C SER A 168 -4.22 -8.19 5.32
N GLU A 169 -5.39 -8.78 5.13
CA GLU A 169 -5.52 -10.09 4.51
C GLU A 169 -6.13 -9.97 3.11
N MET A 170 -5.46 -10.56 2.13
CA MET A 170 -6.01 -10.70 0.79
C MET A 170 -7.17 -11.69 0.81
N ARG A 171 -8.36 -11.24 0.49
CA ARG A 171 -9.56 -12.03 0.77
C ARG A 171 -9.96 -13.03 -0.31
N THR A 172 -9.82 -12.74 -1.55
CA THR A 172 -10.11 -13.65 -2.69
C THR A 172 -9.84 -12.92 -4.00
N GLY A 173 -9.05 -13.51 -4.87
CA GLY A 173 -8.83 -12.95 -6.19
C GLY A 173 -8.25 -11.53 -6.17
N LYS A 174 -8.18 -10.93 -7.27
CA LYS A 174 -7.48 -9.68 -7.53
C LYS A 174 -8.08 -8.50 -6.72
N GLY A 175 -7.39 -8.04 -5.69
CA GLY A 175 -7.54 -6.68 -5.19
C GLY A 175 -8.52 -6.40 -4.05
N ALA A 176 -9.02 -7.39 -3.33
CA ALA A 176 -9.80 -7.15 -2.12
C ALA A 176 -9.00 -7.49 -0.85
N TYR A 177 -8.88 -6.53 0.05
CA TYR A 177 -8.12 -6.65 1.30
C TYR A 177 -8.99 -6.34 2.50
N ARG A 178 -8.85 -7.15 3.55
CA ARG A 178 -9.46 -6.87 4.84
C ARG A 178 -8.43 -6.20 5.73
N VAL A 179 -8.76 -5.04 6.24
CA VAL A 179 -7.99 -4.35 7.28
C VAL A 179 -8.80 -4.42 8.56
N SER A 180 -8.16 -4.82 9.65
CA SER A 180 -8.80 -4.93 10.96
C SER A 180 -7.93 -4.29 12.03
N ASP A 181 -8.56 -3.80 13.08
CA ASP A 181 -7.90 -3.38 14.29
C ASP A 181 -8.74 -3.76 15.50
N ASP A 182 -8.10 -3.93 16.63
CA ASP A 182 -8.73 -4.23 17.90
C ASP A 182 -8.24 -3.29 19.00
N ALA A 183 -9.03 -3.21 20.07
CA ALA A 183 -8.69 -2.41 21.22
C ALA A 183 -9.21 -3.03 22.50
N ILE A 184 -8.56 -2.72 23.62
CA ILE A 184 -9.07 -2.93 24.96
C ILE A 184 -9.29 -1.56 25.60
N ALA A 185 -10.51 -1.33 26.09
CA ALA A 185 -10.84 -0.14 26.85
C ALA A 185 -10.96 -0.49 28.33
N ASP A 186 -10.29 0.26 29.15
CA ASP A 186 -10.40 0.26 30.61
C ASP A 186 -11.17 1.50 31.07
N LEU A 187 -12.25 1.28 31.84
CA LEU A 187 -13.11 2.31 32.42
C LEU A 187 -12.80 2.53 33.88
#